data_4469ca605f2525be9db5fb4edb5bfe62
#
_entry.id   4469ca605f2525be9db5fb4edb5bfe62
#
_cell.length_a   1.000
_cell.length_b   1.000
_cell.length_c   1.000
_cell.angle_alpha   90.00
_cell.angle_beta   90.00
_cell.angle_gamma   90.00
#
_symmetry.space_group_name_H-M   'P 1'
#
loop_
_entity.id
_entity.type
_entity.pdbx_description
1 polymer ?
#
loop_
_entity_poly.entity_id
_entity_poly.type
_entity_poly.pdbx_seq_one_letter_code
_entity_poly.pdbx_strand_id
1 'polypeptide(L)'
;MAKLGNKRKFYLVAGTGNTTYTWLAGEQTNSFNRTADAIEVSDKETEWTKFIYGTKGATAEVTVFTDDESTSPQKSFLKALHEGQTVRCFCGELSTGQTAAPSEGDAFEAIVNAVSDTNDNGAVATRNLSLTANGEVTHYPAFT
;
A
#
# COMPACT_ATOMS: atom_id res chain seq x y z
N MET A 1 -3.70 8.87 -20.26
CA MET A 1 -4.96 9.45 -19.78
C MET A 1 -4.94 9.55 -18.27
N ALA A 2 -5.33 10.67 -17.72
CA ALA A 2 -5.36 10.88 -16.27
C ALA A 2 -6.54 10.16 -15.63
N LYS A 3 -6.33 9.66 -14.41
CA LYS A 3 -7.39 9.02 -13.61
C LYS A 3 -7.75 9.88 -12.43
N LEU A 4 -9.02 9.82 -12.03
CA LEU A 4 -9.47 10.47 -10.81
C LEU A 4 -8.97 9.68 -9.60
N GLY A 5 -8.53 10.39 -8.56
CA GLY A 5 -8.00 9.77 -7.36
C GLY A 5 -9.00 8.85 -6.64
N ASN A 6 -10.29 9.15 -6.75
CA ASN A 6 -11.33 8.34 -6.09
C ASN A 6 -11.54 6.96 -6.73
N LYS A 7 -10.93 6.70 -7.89
CA LYS A 7 -10.99 5.38 -8.52
C LYS A 7 -9.88 4.45 -8.05
N ARG A 8 -8.85 5.00 -7.45
CA ARG A 8 -7.73 4.23 -6.91
C ARG A 8 -7.89 4.12 -5.41
N LYS A 9 -8.23 2.92 -4.95
CA LYS A 9 -8.55 2.65 -3.55
C LYS A 9 -7.55 1.69 -2.95
N PHE A 10 -7.53 1.65 -1.63
CA PHE A 10 -6.65 0.75 -0.88
C PHE A 10 -7.47 -0.41 -0.32
N TYR A 11 -7.02 -1.63 -0.57
CA TYR A 11 -7.74 -2.86 -0.19
C TYR A 11 -6.87 -3.73 0.70
N LEU A 12 -7.53 -4.40 1.65
CA LEU A 12 -6.93 -5.52 2.37
C LEU A 12 -7.20 -6.78 1.54
N VAL A 13 -6.16 -7.56 1.28
CA VAL A 13 -6.27 -8.80 0.52
C VAL A 13 -6.22 -9.97 1.49
N ALA A 14 -7.22 -10.82 1.45
CA ALA A 14 -7.35 -11.95 2.35
C ALA A 14 -7.91 -13.18 1.60
N GLY A 15 -8.10 -14.28 2.32
CA GLY A 15 -8.65 -15.51 1.78
C GLY A 15 -7.60 -16.43 1.18
N THR A 16 -8.01 -17.66 0.87
CA THR A 16 -7.15 -18.65 0.24
C THR A 16 -6.76 -18.20 -1.16
N GLY A 17 -5.45 -18.10 -1.42
CA GLY A 17 -4.95 -17.66 -2.72
C GLY A 17 -5.05 -16.15 -2.94
N ASN A 18 -5.28 -15.37 -1.89
CA ASN A 18 -5.37 -13.90 -1.96
C ASN A 18 -6.44 -13.45 -2.95
N THR A 19 -7.66 -13.97 -2.80
CA THR A 19 -8.76 -13.73 -3.74
C THR A 19 -9.81 -12.76 -3.25
N THR A 20 -9.79 -12.39 -1.97
CA THR A 20 -10.77 -11.50 -1.38
C THR A 20 -10.16 -10.11 -1.15
N TYR A 21 -10.74 -9.10 -1.80
CA TYR A 21 -10.31 -7.71 -1.69
C TYR A 21 -11.35 -6.93 -0.91
N THR A 22 -10.96 -6.40 0.25
CA THR A 22 -11.87 -5.63 1.11
C THR A 22 -11.38 -4.19 1.17
N TRP A 23 -12.23 -3.25 0.71
CA TRP A 23 -11.90 -1.83 0.74
C TRP A 23 -11.81 -1.34 2.18
N LEU A 24 -10.83 -0.49 2.44
CA LEU A 24 -10.75 0.24 3.70
C LEU A 24 -11.83 1.33 3.71
N ALA A 25 -13.01 0.99 4.24
CA ALA A 25 -14.13 1.91 4.28
C ALA A 25 -13.77 3.17 5.08
N GLY A 26 -14.19 4.31 4.59
CA GLY A 26 -13.84 5.60 5.18
C GLY A 26 -12.52 6.17 4.70
N GLU A 27 -11.90 5.56 3.71
CA GLU A 27 -10.65 6.03 3.14
C GLU A 27 -10.80 7.44 2.58
N GLN A 28 -9.89 8.34 2.99
CA GLN A 28 -9.84 9.71 2.50
C GLN A 28 -8.76 9.89 1.47
N THR A 29 -7.54 9.45 1.79
CA THR A 29 -6.38 9.56 0.90
C THR A 29 -5.54 8.31 1.00
N ASN A 30 -4.83 7.99 -0.07
CA ASN A 30 -3.80 6.98 -0.06
C ASN A 30 -2.63 7.45 -0.91
N SER A 31 -1.45 6.97 -0.58
CA SER A 31 -0.26 7.19 -1.39
C SER A 31 0.57 5.92 -1.43
N PHE A 32 1.20 5.68 -2.55
CA PHE A 32 2.09 4.55 -2.73
C PHE A 32 3.37 5.04 -3.37
N ASN A 33 4.49 4.87 -2.68
CA ASN A 33 5.79 5.36 -3.12
C ASN A 33 6.73 4.19 -3.37
N ARG A 34 7.32 4.15 -4.55
CA ARG A 34 8.29 3.13 -4.94
C ARG A 34 9.66 3.76 -5.04
N THR A 35 10.68 3.08 -4.52
CA THR A 35 12.05 3.59 -4.54
C THR A 35 13.01 2.50 -4.99
N ALA A 36 14.13 2.93 -5.53
CA ALA A 36 15.24 2.05 -5.87
C ALA A 36 16.54 2.79 -5.58
N ASP A 37 17.49 2.12 -4.95
CA ASP A 37 18.80 2.71 -4.71
C ASP A 37 19.59 2.76 -6.02
N ALA A 38 20.35 3.82 -6.19
CA ALA A 38 21.28 3.97 -7.31
C ALA A 38 22.70 3.83 -6.77
N ILE A 39 23.44 2.88 -7.33
CA ILE A 39 24.82 2.62 -6.93
C ILE A 39 25.75 3.11 -8.03
N GLU A 40 26.66 4.02 -7.69
CA GLU A 40 27.60 4.56 -8.65
C GLU A 40 28.66 3.50 -9.00
N VAL A 41 28.87 3.30 -10.30
CA VAL A 41 29.86 2.35 -10.82
C VAL A 41 30.85 3.02 -11.78
N SER A 42 30.96 4.36 -11.71
CA SER A 42 31.89 5.11 -12.53
C SER A 42 33.33 4.84 -12.13
N ASP A 43 34.25 4.84 -13.10
CA ASP A 43 35.68 4.72 -12.87
C ASP A 43 36.42 5.94 -13.39
N LYS A 44 37.76 5.91 -13.31
CA LYS A 44 38.61 7.04 -13.72
C LYS A 44 38.56 7.32 -15.23
N GLU A 45 38.15 6.34 -16.01
CA GLU A 45 38.07 6.47 -17.46
C GLU A 45 36.69 6.90 -17.93
N THR A 46 35.72 6.98 -17.02
CA THR A 46 34.35 7.33 -17.34
C THR A 46 34.16 8.85 -17.31
N GLU A 47 33.80 9.43 -18.44
CA GLU A 47 33.51 10.85 -18.54
C GLU A 47 32.17 11.21 -17.91
N TRP A 48 31.20 10.29 -17.98
CA TRP A 48 29.85 10.46 -17.42
C TRP A 48 29.63 9.52 -16.27
N THR A 49 28.94 9.99 -15.25
CA THR A 49 28.57 9.18 -14.08
C THR A 49 27.62 8.07 -14.48
N LYS A 50 27.93 6.83 -14.08
CA LYS A 50 27.10 5.65 -14.33
C LYS A 50 26.58 5.08 -13.03
N PHE A 51 25.33 4.61 -13.05
CA PHE A 51 24.69 3.99 -11.90
C PHE A 51 24.06 2.66 -12.28
N ILE A 52 23.97 1.76 -11.30
CA ILE A 52 23.17 0.54 -11.40
C ILE A 52 22.12 0.56 -10.31
N TYR A 53 21.05 -0.20 -10.51
CA TYR A 53 20.00 -0.31 -9.50
C TYR A 53 20.49 -1.18 -8.33
N GLY A 54 20.26 -0.69 -7.12
CA GLY A 54 20.46 -1.46 -5.90
C GLY A 54 19.15 -2.04 -5.40
N THR A 55 18.97 -2.02 -4.08
CA THR A 55 17.76 -2.53 -3.44
C THR A 55 16.56 -1.67 -3.77
N LYS A 56 15.44 -2.33 -4.07
CA LYS A 56 14.15 -1.66 -4.34
C LYS A 56 13.23 -1.80 -3.14
N GLY A 57 12.41 -0.80 -2.93
CA GLY A 57 11.46 -0.81 -1.84
C GLY A 57 10.21 0.00 -2.17
N ALA A 58 9.21 -0.15 -1.33
CA ALA A 58 7.98 0.62 -1.48
C ALA A 58 7.38 0.90 -0.11
N THR A 59 6.71 2.04 -0.01
CA THR A 59 5.98 2.43 1.18
C THR A 59 4.60 2.92 0.78
N ALA A 60 3.65 2.80 1.71
CA ALA A 60 2.29 3.27 1.50
C ALA A 60 1.78 4.00 2.74
N GLU A 61 0.97 5.02 2.53
CA GLU A 61 0.27 5.71 3.59
C GLU A 61 -1.20 5.84 3.23
N VAL A 62 -2.07 5.55 4.19
CA VAL A 62 -3.52 5.62 4.01
C VAL A 62 -4.10 6.38 5.19
N THR A 63 -4.94 7.37 4.89
CA THR A 63 -5.71 8.10 5.91
C THR A 63 -7.17 7.72 5.78
N VAL A 64 -7.76 7.25 6.88
CA VAL A 64 -9.14 6.79 6.92
C VAL A 64 -9.87 7.41 8.10
N PHE A 65 -11.19 7.48 8.03
CA PHE A 65 -12.01 7.72 9.21
C PHE A 65 -11.96 6.49 10.10
N THR A 66 -11.83 6.71 11.41
CA THR A 66 -11.73 5.59 12.36
C THR A 66 -13.00 4.76 12.36
N ASP A 67 -12.84 3.44 12.26
CA ASP A 67 -13.93 2.48 12.29
C ASP A 67 -13.67 1.50 13.42
N ASP A 68 -14.61 1.43 14.38
CA ASP A 68 -14.48 0.61 15.58
C ASP A 68 -15.07 -0.79 15.44
N GLU A 69 -15.69 -1.12 14.32
CA GLU A 69 -16.28 -2.43 14.15
C GLU A 69 -15.21 -3.52 14.16
N SER A 70 -15.49 -4.63 14.86
CA SER A 70 -14.53 -5.72 15.03
C SER A 70 -14.20 -6.43 13.71
N THR A 71 -15.06 -6.32 12.72
CA THR A 71 -14.87 -6.94 11.40
C THR A 71 -14.21 -5.99 10.40
N SER A 72 -13.91 -4.76 10.80
CA SER A 72 -13.30 -3.76 9.92
C SER A 72 -11.90 -4.18 9.48
N PRO A 73 -11.53 -3.93 8.20
CA PRO A 73 -10.15 -4.14 7.75
C PRO A 73 -9.11 -3.37 8.57
N GLN A 74 -9.49 -2.21 9.14
CA GLN A 74 -8.59 -1.43 10.00
C GLN A 74 -8.11 -2.22 11.20
N LYS A 75 -8.96 -3.08 11.76
CA LYS A 75 -8.57 -3.93 12.89
C LYS A 75 -7.52 -4.96 12.49
N SER A 76 -7.54 -5.43 11.25
CA SER A 76 -6.52 -6.36 10.75
C SER A 76 -5.14 -5.70 10.68
N PHE A 77 -5.08 -4.43 10.26
CA PHE A 77 -3.82 -3.68 10.25
C PHE A 77 -3.32 -3.42 11.67
N LEU A 78 -4.22 -3.05 12.57
CA LEU A 78 -3.86 -2.79 13.96
C LEU A 78 -3.36 -4.08 14.62
N LYS A 79 -4.03 -5.20 14.39
CA LYS A 79 -3.61 -6.50 14.89
C LYS A 79 -2.24 -6.89 14.36
N ALA A 80 -1.97 -6.66 13.09
CA ALA A 80 -0.68 -6.97 12.49
C ALA A 80 0.45 -6.18 13.16
N LEU A 81 0.22 -4.91 13.49
CA LEU A 81 1.20 -4.10 14.21
C LEU A 81 1.47 -4.66 15.61
N HIS A 82 0.41 -4.97 16.36
CA HIS A 82 0.54 -5.47 17.72
C HIS A 82 1.17 -6.85 17.80
N GLU A 83 0.88 -7.72 16.84
CA GLU A 83 1.36 -9.11 16.84
C GLU A 83 2.61 -9.32 15.98
N GLY A 84 3.08 -8.28 15.28
CA GLY A 84 4.28 -8.39 14.45
C GLY A 84 4.08 -9.23 13.20
N GLN A 85 2.89 -9.19 12.61
CA GLN A 85 2.55 -9.97 11.42
C GLN A 85 2.57 -9.09 10.17
N THR A 86 2.68 -9.75 9.00
CA THR A 86 2.54 -9.06 7.72
C THR A 86 1.09 -9.10 7.26
N VAL A 87 0.73 -8.13 6.42
CA VAL A 87 -0.59 -8.08 5.78
C VAL A 87 -0.41 -7.96 4.28
N ARG A 88 -1.33 -8.53 3.52
CA ARG A 88 -1.35 -8.40 2.07
C ARG A 88 -2.26 -7.26 1.69
N CYS A 89 -1.76 -6.35 0.85
CA CYS A 89 -2.48 -5.14 0.47
C CYS A 89 -2.52 -4.97 -1.04
N PHE A 90 -3.50 -4.23 -1.52
CA PHE A 90 -3.59 -3.83 -2.91
C PHE A 90 -3.99 -2.36 -2.99
N CYS A 91 -3.26 -1.59 -3.78
CA CYS A 91 -3.58 -0.19 -4.04
C CYS A 91 -3.85 -0.01 -5.53
N GLY A 92 -5.07 0.31 -5.89
CA GLY A 92 -5.43 0.47 -7.30
C GLY A 92 -6.91 0.30 -7.56
N GLU A 93 -7.23 -0.27 -8.72
CA GLU A 93 -8.59 -0.40 -9.21
C GLU A 93 -8.91 -1.86 -9.53
N LEU A 94 -10.08 -2.33 -9.11
CA LEU A 94 -10.58 -3.67 -9.43
C LEU A 94 -11.45 -3.62 -10.69
N SER A 95 -11.49 -4.73 -11.44
CA SER A 95 -12.21 -4.80 -12.72
C SER A 95 -13.73 -4.70 -12.54
N THR A 96 -14.29 -5.43 -11.57
CA THR A 96 -15.72 -5.39 -11.26
C THR A 96 -15.90 -5.69 -9.77
N GLY A 97 -16.50 -4.77 -9.04
CA GLY A 97 -16.76 -4.97 -7.62
C GLY A 97 -15.49 -5.20 -6.80
N GLN A 98 -15.68 -5.58 -5.54
CA GLN A 98 -14.56 -5.72 -4.60
C GLN A 98 -13.95 -7.12 -4.56
N THR A 99 -14.55 -8.08 -5.25
CA THR A 99 -14.08 -9.48 -5.26
C THR A 99 -13.50 -9.88 -6.61
N ALA A 100 -13.46 -8.95 -7.56
CA ALA A 100 -12.96 -9.22 -8.90
C ALA A 100 -11.44 -9.12 -8.96
N ALA A 101 -10.87 -9.65 -10.04
CA ALA A 101 -9.44 -9.57 -10.29
C ALA A 101 -8.98 -8.12 -10.42
N PRO A 102 -7.73 -7.79 -10.02
CA PRO A 102 -7.21 -6.44 -10.18
C PRO A 102 -7.18 -6.01 -11.65
N SER A 103 -7.68 -4.82 -11.91
CA SER A 103 -7.63 -4.20 -13.23
C SER A 103 -6.33 -3.44 -13.42
N GLU A 104 -5.98 -2.61 -12.45
CA GLU A 104 -4.74 -1.83 -12.49
C GLU A 104 -4.34 -1.46 -11.08
N GLY A 105 -3.07 -1.61 -10.75
CA GLY A 105 -2.54 -1.26 -9.46
C GLY A 105 -1.43 -2.17 -9.01
N ASP A 106 -1.10 -2.09 -7.73
CA ASP A 106 0.03 -2.80 -7.14
C ASP A 106 -0.41 -3.60 -5.92
N ALA A 107 -0.05 -4.88 -5.90
CA ALA A 107 -0.27 -5.77 -4.77
C ALA A 107 1.05 -6.05 -4.07
N PHE A 108 1.06 -6.06 -2.75
CA PHE A 108 2.27 -6.27 -1.97
C PHE A 108 1.96 -6.79 -0.59
N GLU A 109 2.93 -7.49 0.00
CA GLU A 109 2.90 -7.83 1.41
C GLU A 109 3.56 -6.70 2.18
N ALA A 110 2.97 -6.30 3.30
CA ALA A 110 3.44 -5.14 4.03
C ALA A 110 3.63 -5.40 5.51
N ILE A 111 4.59 -4.70 6.08
CA ILE A 111 4.75 -4.54 7.52
C ILE A 111 4.05 -3.23 7.89
N VAL A 112 3.25 -3.26 8.94
CA VAL A 112 2.61 -2.06 9.46
C VAL A 112 3.61 -1.35 10.37
N ASN A 113 4.14 -0.22 9.92
CA ASN A 113 5.14 0.54 10.68
C ASN A 113 4.53 1.35 11.80
N ALA A 114 3.39 1.99 11.53
CA ALA A 114 2.76 2.88 12.48
C ALA A 114 1.27 3.00 12.20
N VAL A 115 0.49 3.13 13.25
CA VAL A 115 -0.92 3.48 13.20
C VAL A 115 -1.11 4.67 14.12
N SER A 116 -1.47 5.82 13.57
CA SER A 116 -1.65 7.06 14.33
C SER A 116 -3.13 7.44 14.34
N ASP A 117 -3.66 7.65 15.53
CA ASP A 117 -5.06 8.07 15.71
C ASP A 117 -5.11 9.53 16.10
N THR A 118 -6.02 10.28 15.47
CA THR A 118 -6.26 11.68 15.81
C THR A 118 -7.72 11.82 16.25
N ASN A 119 -7.92 12.26 17.49
CA ASN A 119 -9.24 12.35 18.11
C ASN A 119 -9.43 13.74 18.67
N ASP A 120 -10.04 14.64 17.89
CA ASP A 120 -10.30 16.01 18.31
C ASP A 120 -11.76 16.19 18.69
N ASN A 121 -12.01 16.99 19.72
CA ASN A 121 -13.36 17.28 20.14
C ASN A 121 -14.13 18.04 19.04
N GLY A 122 -15.30 17.53 18.69
CA GLY A 122 -16.14 18.13 17.64
C GLY A 122 -15.75 17.76 16.23
N ALA A 123 -14.77 16.87 16.04
CA ALA A 123 -14.37 16.41 14.72
C ALA A 123 -14.46 14.89 14.62
N VAL A 124 -14.57 14.38 13.40
CA VAL A 124 -14.56 12.94 13.15
C VAL A 124 -13.14 12.41 13.40
N ALA A 125 -13.04 11.32 14.15
CA ALA A 125 -11.74 10.69 14.40
C ALA A 125 -11.15 10.13 13.11
N THR A 126 -9.85 10.31 12.94
CA THR A 126 -9.13 9.82 11.76
C THR A 126 -7.98 8.91 12.18
N ARG A 127 -7.59 8.04 11.28
CA ARG A 127 -6.49 7.11 11.49
C ARG A 127 -5.56 7.11 10.29
N ASN A 128 -4.27 7.21 10.56
CA ASN A 128 -3.25 7.17 9.52
C ASN A 128 -2.46 5.87 9.65
N LEU A 129 -2.40 5.10 8.57
CA LEU A 129 -1.66 3.85 8.51
C LEU A 129 -0.41 4.04 7.67
N SER A 130 0.75 3.69 8.22
CA SER A 130 2.03 3.70 7.50
C SER A 130 2.51 2.28 7.30
N LEU A 131 2.76 1.91 6.07
CA LEU A 131 3.12 0.56 5.66
C LEU A 131 4.41 0.55 4.87
N THR A 132 5.19 -0.51 5.03
CA THR A 132 6.40 -0.75 4.22
C THR A 132 6.27 -2.10 3.54
N ALA A 133 6.47 -2.14 2.24
CA ALA A 133 6.41 -3.39 1.50
C ALA A 133 7.52 -4.34 1.94
N ASN A 134 7.15 -5.59 2.18
CA ASN A 134 8.06 -6.66 2.57
C ASN A 134 8.19 -7.62 1.39
N GLY A 135 9.19 -7.37 0.55
CA GLY A 135 9.43 -8.18 -0.63
C GLY A 135 8.95 -7.51 -1.91
N GLU A 136 8.72 -8.31 -2.92
CA GLU A 136 8.38 -7.83 -4.25
C GLU A 136 6.97 -7.26 -4.34
N VAL A 137 6.83 -6.16 -5.06
CA VAL A 137 5.54 -5.56 -5.40
C VAL A 137 5.11 -6.07 -6.77
N THR A 138 3.92 -6.66 -6.84
CA THR A 138 3.35 -7.18 -8.08
C THR A 138 2.47 -6.13 -8.73
N HIS A 139 2.83 -5.71 -9.93
CA HIS A 139 2.04 -4.72 -10.68
C HIS A 139 1.04 -5.41 -11.60
N TYR A 140 -0.17 -4.85 -11.68
CA TYR A 140 -1.24 -5.31 -12.57
C TYR A 140 -1.65 -4.17 -13.52
N PRO A 141 -1.85 -4.43 -14.81
CA PRO A 141 -1.45 -5.66 -15.51
C PRO A 141 0.07 -5.81 -15.54
N ALA A 142 0.54 -7.02 -15.78
CA ALA A 142 1.98 -7.27 -15.84
C ALA A 142 2.63 -6.41 -16.92
N PHE A 143 3.87 -5.98 -16.67
CA PHE A 143 4.61 -5.19 -17.65
C PHE A 143 4.93 -6.04 -18.88
N THR A 144 4.85 -5.41 -20.04
CA THR A 144 5.17 -6.06 -21.31
C THR A 144 6.59 -5.75 -21.76
#